data_e22e9e21b0f940795fa3f18f7cdc5c76
#
_entry.id   e22e9e21b0f940795fa3f18f7cdc5c76
#
_cell.length_a   1.000
_cell.length_b   1.000
_cell.length_c   1.000
_cell.angle_alpha   90.00
_cell.angle_beta   90.00
_cell.angle_gamma   90.00
#
_symmetry.space_group_name_H-M   'P 1'
#
loop_
_entity.id
_entity.type
_entity.pdbx_description
1 polymer ?
#
loop_
_entity_poly.entity_id
_entity_poly.type
_entity_poly.pdbx_seq_one_letter_code
_entity_poly.pdbx_strand_id
1 'polypeptide(L)'
;MEGDSDAVNRALGEFRAYLETLTFIQIDPRLRSKVRQSDIVQNTLVDAWANLDGILALDADARRRRLRRMLIHNLLDKVREVTAACRDGRLERSLEEAAAESACRLQDRLAVEDTSPSERMVQEEDWERLLEAMAQLPERQREALCLQKYHNYTLAQIAEHLDCTTGAVAGLHAHGLEKLRELLGDWE
;
A
#
# COMPACT_ATOMS: atom_id res chain seq x y z
N MET A 1 -26.93 18.42 3.36
CA MET A 1 -26.42 17.44 4.35
C MET A 1 -26.19 16.05 3.76
N GLU A 2 -27.06 15.50 2.88
CA GLU A 2 -26.80 14.19 2.24
C GLU A 2 -25.62 14.23 1.23
N GLY A 3 -25.49 15.27 0.43
CA GLY A 3 -24.41 15.39 -0.55
C GLY A 3 -22.99 15.51 0.04
N ASP A 4 -22.89 15.99 1.27
CA ASP A 4 -21.60 16.12 1.97
C ASP A 4 -21.10 14.74 2.51
N SER A 5 -22.04 13.93 2.99
CA SER A 5 -21.76 12.57 3.44
C SER A 5 -21.29 11.65 2.31
N ASP A 6 -21.87 11.78 1.11
CA ASP A 6 -21.50 10.98 -0.05
C ASP A 6 -20.11 11.37 -0.61
N ALA A 7 -19.78 12.65 -0.60
CA ALA A 7 -18.44 13.13 -0.98
C ALA A 7 -17.35 12.63 -0.01
N VAL A 8 -17.65 12.69 1.29
CA VAL A 8 -16.77 12.17 2.35
C VAL A 8 -16.55 10.67 2.23
N ASN A 9 -17.64 9.90 2.04
CA ASN A 9 -17.57 8.45 1.88
C ASN A 9 -16.75 8.05 0.63
N ARG A 10 -16.89 8.80 -0.45
CA ARG A 10 -16.10 8.59 -1.68
C ARG A 10 -14.62 8.86 -1.43
N ALA A 11 -14.27 10.00 -0.81
CA ALA A 11 -12.89 10.34 -0.48
C ALA A 11 -12.24 9.28 0.43
N LEU A 12 -12.96 8.79 1.43
CA LEU A 12 -12.45 7.72 2.30
C LEU A 12 -12.31 6.39 1.56
N GLY A 13 -13.18 6.09 0.60
CA GLY A 13 -13.04 4.93 -0.27
C GLY A 13 -11.77 4.99 -1.14
N GLU A 14 -11.48 6.15 -1.72
CA GLU A 14 -10.25 6.40 -2.48
C GLU A 14 -9.01 6.29 -1.59
N PHE A 15 -9.04 6.88 -0.39
CA PHE A 15 -7.94 6.75 0.58
C PHE A 15 -7.71 5.29 0.99
N ARG A 16 -8.78 4.52 1.21
CA ARG A 16 -8.69 3.10 1.53
C ARG A 16 -7.98 2.33 0.43
N ALA A 17 -8.44 2.44 -0.82
CA ALA A 17 -7.88 1.72 -1.95
C ALA A 17 -6.39 2.06 -2.16
N TYR A 18 -6.03 3.35 -2.05
CA TYR A 18 -4.66 3.83 -2.10
C TYR A 18 -3.79 3.22 -0.98
N LEU A 19 -4.24 3.29 0.28
CA LEU A 19 -3.51 2.78 1.44
C LEU A 19 -3.36 1.26 1.40
N GLU A 20 -4.38 0.52 0.99
CA GLU A 20 -4.32 -0.93 0.81
C GLU A 20 -3.27 -1.32 -0.23
N THR A 21 -3.28 -0.66 -1.39
CA THR A 21 -2.29 -0.91 -2.45
C THR A 21 -0.88 -0.60 -1.96
N LEU A 22 -0.70 0.52 -1.29
CA LEU A 22 0.58 0.94 -0.75
C LEU A 22 1.11 -0.04 0.31
N THR A 23 0.26 -0.53 1.21
CA THR A 23 0.64 -1.54 2.20
C THR A 23 1.03 -2.86 1.56
N PHE A 24 0.32 -3.30 0.53
CA PHE A 24 0.68 -4.52 -0.20
C PHE A 24 2.05 -4.43 -0.85
N ILE A 25 2.40 -3.28 -1.41
CA ILE A 25 3.67 -3.10 -2.13
C ILE A 25 4.84 -2.89 -1.16
N GLN A 26 4.67 -2.09 -0.12
CA GLN A 26 5.79 -1.57 0.66
C GLN A 26 6.03 -2.29 1.99
N ILE A 27 5.00 -2.94 2.56
CA ILE A 27 5.16 -3.62 3.85
C ILE A 27 5.81 -4.98 3.66
N ASP A 28 6.88 -5.20 4.43
CA ASP A 28 7.64 -6.44 4.40
C ASP A 28 6.76 -7.67 4.71
N PRO A 29 6.84 -8.73 3.90
CA PRO A 29 6.07 -9.96 4.13
C PRO A 29 6.29 -10.59 5.52
N ARG A 30 7.47 -10.40 6.14
CA ARG A 30 7.75 -10.88 7.50
C ARG A 30 6.79 -10.33 8.56
N LEU A 31 6.26 -9.12 8.34
CA LEU A 31 5.27 -8.51 9.24
C LEU A 31 3.88 -9.11 9.10
N ARG A 32 3.52 -9.67 7.94
CA ARG A 32 2.14 -10.11 7.64
C ARG A 32 1.62 -11.20 8.57
N SER A 33 2.50 -12.05 9.11
CA SER A 33 2.12 -13.10 10.04
C SER A 33 1.77 -12.59 11.44
N LYS A 34 2.17 -11.38 11.79
CA LYS A 34 2.03 -10.79 13.13
C LYS A 34 1.23 -9.51 13.14
N VAL A 35 1.24 -8.77 12.03
CA VAL A 35 0.59 -7.48 11.88
C VAL A 35 -0.40 -7.56 10.73
N ARG A 36 -1.68 -7.40 11.03
CA ARG A 36 -2.71 -7.37 9.99
C ARG A 36 -2.65 -6.02 9.25
N GLN A 37 -2.41 -6.08 7.95
CA GLN A 37 -2.37 -4.88 7.11
C GLN A 37 -3.68 -4.08 7.16
N SER A 38 -4.82 -4.80 7.22
CA SER A 38 -6.14 -4.18 7.38
C SER A 38 -6.26 -3.30 8.62
N ASP A 39 -5.64 -3.69 9.74
CA ASP A 39 -5.68 -2.92 10.99
C ASP A 39 -4.90 -1.62 10.83
N ILE A 40 -3.73 -1.66 10.16
CA ILE A 40 -2.92 -0.45 9.88
C ILE A 40 -3.71 0.51 8.99
N VAL A 41 -4.30 -0.01 7.90
CA VAL A 41 -5.11 0.80 6.98
C VAL A 41 -6.31 1.39 7.72
N GLN A 42 -7.01 0.61 8.52
CA GLN A 42 -8.17 1.07 9.27
C GLN A 42 -7.81 2.17 10.28
N ASN A 43 -6.74 2.00 11.04
CA ASN A 43 -6.25 3.02 11.97
C ASN A 43 -5.87 4.32 11.22
N THR A 44 -5.21 4.18 10.07
CA THR A 44 -4.85 5.33 9.23
C THR A 44 -6.09 6.06 8.70
N LEU A 45 -7.15 5.33 8.35
CA LEU A 45 -8.42 5.93 7.94
C LEU A 45 -9.14 6.63 9.09
N VAL A 46 -9.05 6.09 10.31
CA VAL A 46 -9.60 6.76 11.52
C VAL A 46 -8.86 8.07 11.78
N ASP A 47 -7.53 8.08 11.69
CA ASP A 47 -6.72 9.30 11.83
C ASP A 47 -7.01 10.30 10.71
N ALA A 48 -7.19 9.83 9.49
CA ALA A 48 -7.56 10.65 8.35
C ALA A 48 -8.95 11.27 8.53
N TRP A 49 -9.91 10.50 9.02
CA TRP A 49 -11.25 10.98 9.35
C TRP A 49 -11.20 12.08 10.42
N ALA A 50 -10.43 11.89 11.50
CA ALA A 50 -10.28 12.88 12.56
C ALA A 50 -9.68 14.22 12.07
N ASN A 51 -9.00 14.22 10.92
CA ASN A 51 -8.34 15.40 10.32
C ASN A 51 -8.84 15.69 8.90
N LEU A 52 -10.06 15.25 8.56
CA LEU A 52 -10.56 15.19 7.19
C LEU A 52 -10.53 16.53 6.47
N ASP A 53 -11.05 17.58 7.09
CA ASP A 53 -11.08 18.93 6.48
C ASP A 53 -9.67 19.44 6.15
N GLY A 54 -8.72 19.22 7.06
CA GLY A 54 -7.31 19.57 6.85
C GLY A 54 -6.66 18.75 5.73
N ILE A 55 -7.06 17.49 5.53
CA ILE A 55 -6.55 16.63 4.47
C ILE A 55 -7.18 17.01 3.13
N LEU A 56 -8.49 17.27 3.09
CA LEU A 56 -9.19 17.65 1.86
C LEU A 56 -8.77 19.04 1.34
N ALA A 57 -8.32 19.93 2.23
CA ALA A 57 -7.78 21.24 1.84
C ALA A 57 -6.40 21.17 1.17
N LEU A 58 -5.69 20.04 1.27
CA LEU A 58 -4.39 19.84 0.63
C LEU A 58 -4.58 19.53 -0.87
N ASP A 59 -3.58 19.90 -1.68
CA ASP A 59 -3.44 19.36 -3.03
C ASP A 59 -3.23 17.83 -3.01
N ALA A 60 -3.34 17.19 -4.17
CA ALA A 60 -3.29 15.74 -4.28
C ALA A 60 -1.99 15.16 -3.69
N ASP A 61 -0.84 15.76 -4.00
CA ASP A 61 0.47 15.27 -3.58
C ASP A 61 0.71 15.49 -2.08
N ALA A 62 0.37 16.66 -1.55
CA ALA A 62 0.46 16.92 -0.13
C ALA A 62 -0.46 15.99 0.68
N ARG A 63 -1.65 15.66 0.13
CA ARG A 63 -2.61 14.72 0.69
C ARG A 63 -2.01 13.32 0.77
N ARG A 64 -1.44 12.81 -0.34
CA ARG A 64 -0.78 11.51 -0.40
C ARG A 64 0.40 11.43 0.57
N ARG A 65 1.26 12.45 0.60
CA ARG A 65 2.36 12.53 1.58
C ARG A 65 1.85 12.51 3.03
N ARG A 66 0.73 13.18 3.32
CA ARG A 66 0.12 13.16 4.64
C ARG A 66 -0.39 11.76 5.02
N LEU A 67 -1.12 11.10 4.11
CA LEU A 67 -1.62 9.74 4.32
C LEU A 67 -0.48 8.72 4.52
N ARG A 68 0.60 8.82 3.74
CA ARG A 68 1.80 7.97 3.92
C ARG A 68 2.42 8.14 5.29
N ARG A 69 2.59 9.37 5.78
CA ARG A 69 3.13 9.61 7.13
C ARG A 69 2.25 9.00 8.22
N MET A 70 0.94 9.12 8.10
CA MET A 70 0.00 8.49 9.03
C MET A 70 0.13 6.96 8.98
N LEU A 71 0.24 6.38 7.77
CA LEU A 71 0.44 4.95 7.57
C LEU A 71 1.73 4.44 8.22
N ILE A 72 2.85 5.15 8.04
CA ILE A 72 4.14 4.81 8.64
C ILE A 72 4.02 4.84 10.17
N HIS A 73 3.39 5.88 10.73
CA HIS A 73 3.21 6.01 12.17
C HIS A 73 2.40 4.81 12.73
N ASN A 74 1.26 4.51 12.12
CA ASN A 74 0.42 3.38 12.53
C ASN A 74 1.11 2.02 12.35
N LEU A 75 1.94 1.85 11.31
CA LEU A 75 2.76 0.65 11.13
C LEU A 75 3.74 0.48 12.29
N LEU A 76 4.53 1.52 12.59
CA LEU A 76 5.54 1.48 13.65
C LEU A 76 4.90 1.25 15.02
N ASP A 77 3.79 1.90 15.30
CA ASP A 77 3.06 1.71 16.57
C ASP A 77 2.50 0.28 16.69
N LYS A 78 1.96 -0.27 15.61
CA LYS A 78 1.46 -1.64 15.61
C LYS A 78 2.58 -2.65 15.80
N VAL A 79 3.74 -2.44 15.20
CA VAL A 79 4.91 -3.30 15.44
C VAL A 79 5.37 -3.21 16.89
N ARG A 80 5.47 -2.02 17.47
CA ARG A 80 5.81 -1.84 18.90
C ARG A 80 4.82 -2.58 19.83
N GLU A 81 3.52 -2.52 19.53
CA GLU A 81 2.49 -3.24 20.27
C GLU A 81 2.75 -4.77 20.25
N VAL A 82 3.02 -5.31 19.05
CA VAL A 82 3.25 -6.74 18.87
C VAL A 82 4.58 -7.18 19.50
N THR A 83 5.65 -6.39 19.36
CA THR A 83 6.97 -6.71 19.93
C THR A 83 6.97 -6.60 21.45
N ALA A 84 6.27 -5.64 22.05
CA ALA A 84 6.11 -5.54 23.50
C ALA A 84 5.44 -6.79 24.13
N ALA A 85 4.61 -7.50 23.36
CA ALA A 85 3.99 -8.76 23.77
C ALA A 85 4.87 -9.99 23.46
N CYS A 86 5.98 -9.82 22.72
CA CYS A 86 6.84 -10.91 22.29
C CYS A 86 7.86 -11.25 23.39
N ARG A 87 8.03 -12.58 23.67
CA ARG A 87 9.05 -13.06 24.62
C ARG A 87 10.33 -13.55 23.94
N ASP A 88 10.37 -13.52 22.62
CA ASP A 88 11.51 -13.95 21.80
C ASP A 88 12.24 -12.74 21.22
N GLY A 89 13.39 -12.39 21.80
CA GLY A 89 14.18 -11.22 21.39
C GLY A 89 14.81 -11.33 19.98
N ARG A 90 14.82 -12.53 19.34
CA ARG A 90 15.22 -12.67 17.94
C ARG A 90 14.08 -12.28 17.02
N LEU A 91 12.87 -12.73 17.34
CA LEU A 91 11.68 -12.40 16.59
C LEU A 91 11.36 -10.90 16.70
N GLU A 92 11.50 -10.33 17.90
CA GLU A 92 11.36 -8.89 18.17
C GLU A 92 12.25 -8.06 17.24
N ARG A 93 13.56 -8.33 17.24
CA ARG A 93 14.51 -7.64 16.35
C ARG A 93 14.17 -7.80 14.87
N SER A 94 13.81 -8.99 14.43
CA SER A 94 13.43 -9.24 13.03
C SER A 94 12.18 -8.45 12.61
N LEU A 95 11.21 -8.29 13.49
CA LEU A 95 10.00 -7.48 13.22
C LEU A 95 10.31 -5.99 13.21
N GLU A 96 11.17 -5.51 14.13
CA GLU A 96 11.60 -4.11 14.16
C GLU A 96 12.41 -3.73 12.91
N GLU A 97 13.33 -4.59 12.48
CA GLU A 97 14.08 -4.42 11.23
C GLU A 97 13.14 -4.38 10.02
N ALA A 98 12.21 -5.32 9.92
CA ALA A 98 11.22 -5.36 8.85
C ALA A 98 10.31 -4.12 8.83
N ALA A 99 9.97 -3.58 10.00
CA ALA A 99 9.20 -2.35 10.12
C ALA A 99 10.00 -1.12 9.69
N ALA A 100 11.26 -1.04 10.10
CA ALA A 100 12.15 0.05 9.71
C ALA A 100 12.40 0.05 8.19
N GLU A 101 12.65 -1.12 7.59
CA GLU A 101 12.79 -1.27 6.14
C GLU A 101 11.50 -0.88 5.40
N SER A 102 10.33 -1.27 5.92
CA SER A 102 9.04 -0.89 5.34
C SER A 102 8.80 0.62 5.44
N ALA A 103 9.10 1.22 6.58
CA ALA A 103 8.99 2.67 6.79
C ALA A 103 9.93 3.43 5.85
N CYS A 104 11.16 2.95 5.68
CA CYS A 104 12.13 3.49 4.73
C CYS A 104 11.57 3.46 3.30
N ARG A 105 11.12 2.30 2.82
CA ARG A 105 10.49 2.18 1.49
C ARG A 105 9.28 3.10 1.28
N LEU A 106 8.47 3.31 2.32
CA LEU A 106 7.35 4.25 2.29
C LEU A 106 7.80 5.72 2.25
N GLN A 107 8.98 6.02 2.81
CA GLN A 107 9.60 7.35 2.82
C GLN A 107 10.47 7.61 1.58
N ASP A 108 11.30 6.63 1.18
CA ASP A 108 12.37 6.80 0.18
C ASP A 108 11.89 7.12 -1.23
N ARG A 109 10.62 6.88 -1.54
CA ARG A 109 10.04 7.43 -2.75
C ARG A 109 9.84 8.96 -2.72
N LEU A 110 10.22 9.59 -1.60
CA LEU A 110 10.32 11.04 -1.46
C LEU A 110 11.76 11.55 -1.62
N ALA A 111 12.76 10.67 -1.70
CA ALA A 111 14.18 11.02 -1.68
C ALA A 111 15.04 10.08 -2.54
N VAL A 112 14.86 10.13 -3.87
CA VAL A 112 15.89 9.56 -4.77
C VAL A 112 16.95 10.64 -4.97
N GLU A 113 18.10 10.50 -4.30
CA GLU A 113 19.15 11.54 -4.25
C GLU A 113 19.90 11.77 -5.57
N ASP A 114 19.84 10.84 -6.54
CA ASP A 114 20.63 10.87 -7.77
C ASP A 114 19.89 11.29 -9.06
N THR A 115 18.61 11.67 -8.97
CA THR A 115 17.83 12.11 -10.13
C THR A 115 17.59 13.62 -10.12
N SER A 116 17.53 14.24 -11.31
CA SER A 116 17.19 15.65 -11.44
C SER A 116 15.78 15.95 -10.89
N PRO A 117 15.49 17.18 -10.43
CA PRO A 117 14.15 17.52 -9.95
C PRO A 117 13.02 17.22 -10.94
N SER A 118 13.27 17.37 -12.24
CA SER A 118 12.29 17.06 -13.29
C SER A 118 12.07 15.57 -13.48
N GLU A 119 13.12 14.74 -13.42
CA GLU A 119 13.00 13.28 -13.50
C GLU A 119 12.32 12.71 -12.26
N ARG A 120 12.56 13.28 -11.08
CA ARG A 120 11.86 12.91 -9.84
C ARG A 120 10.36 13.17 -9.94
N MET A 121 9.96 14.32 -10.47
CA MET A 121 8.54 14.64 -10.68
C MET A 121 7.89 13.62 -11.60
N VAL A 122 8.50 13.28 -12.73
CA VAL A 122 7.96 12.29 -13.68
C VAL A 122 7.85 10.91 -13.02
N GLN A 123 8.90 10.45 -12.33
CA GLN A 123 8.88 9.14 -11.63
C GLN A 123 7.84 9.08 -10.49
N GLU A 124 7.64 10.19 -9.78
CA GLU A 124 6.63 10.28 -8.73
C GLU A 124 5.22 10.26 -9.32
N GLU A 125 5.00 10.99 -10.41
CA GLU A 125 3.73 11.03 -11.15
C GLU A 125 3.36 9.65 -11.73
N ASP A 126 4.31 8.98 -12.36
CA ASP A 126 4.15 7.63 -12.91
C ASP A 126 3.84 6.61 -11.81
N TRP A 127 4.52 6.71 -10.67
CA TRP A 127 4.25 5.85 -9.53
C TRP A 127 2.85 6.06 -8.95
N GLU A 128 2.42 7.30 -8.79
CA GLU A 128 1.08 7.60 -8.29
C GLU A 128 -0.01 7.11 -9.26
N ARG A 129 0.18 7.29 -10.56
CA ARG A 129 -0.71 6.74 -11.59
C ARG A 129 -0.80 5.21 -11.51
N LEU A 130 0.33 4.54 -11.30
CA LEU A 130 0.36 3.09 -11.10
C LEU A 130 -0.41 2.68 -9.84
N LEU A 131 -0.21 3.36 -8.72
CA LEU A 131 -0.95 3.08 -7.47
C LEU A 131 -2.46 3.28 -7.65
N GLU A 132 -2.88 4.33 -8.33
CA GLU A 132 -4.28 4.60 -8.64
C GLU A 132 -4.88 3.53 -9.56
N ALA A 133 -4.16 3.10 -10.57
CA ALA A 133 -4.58 2.02 -11.44
C ALA A 133 -4.68 0.68 -10.69
N MET A 134 -3.67 0.36 -9.86
CA MET A 134 -3.67 -0.83 -9.00
C MET A 134 -4.85 -0.81 -8.01
N ALA A 135 -5.18 0.36 -7.44
CA ALA A 135 -6.30 0.50 -6.52
C ALA A 135 -7.67 0.19 -7.18
N GLN A 136 -7.79 0.37 -8.50
CA GLN A 136 -9.00 0.06 -9.26
C GLN A 136 -9.14 -1.43 -9.63
N LEU A 137 -8.10 -2.24 -9.43
CA LEU A 137 -8.18 -3.68 -9.67
C LEU A 137 -9.03 -4.37 -8.61
N PRO A 138 -9.75 -5.45 -8.97
CA PRO A 138 -10.31 -6.38 -8.00
C PRO A 138 -9.24 -6.85 -7.01
N GLU A 139 -9.60 -6.96 -5.73
CA GLU A 139 -8.67 -7.24 -4.64
C GLU A 139 -7.73 -8.42 -4.92
N ARG A 140 -8.27 -9.57 -5.35
CA ARG A 140 -7.46 -10.76 -5.64
C ARG A 140 -6.48 -10.59 -6.80
N GLN A 141 -6.83 -9.79 -7.82
CA GLN A 141 -5.92 -9.49 -8.94
C GLN A 141 -4.79 -8.60 -8.47
N ARG A 142 -5.12 -7.54 -7.72
CA ARG A 142 -4.15 -6.62 -7.11
C ARG A 142 -3.18 -7.37 -6.21
N GLU A 143 -3.70 -8.21 -5.31
CA GLU A 143 -2.90 -8.99 -4.38
C GLU A 143 -1.96 -9.96 -5.10
N ALA A 144 -2.44 -10.72 -6.07
CA ALA A 144 -1.62 -11.63 -6.86
C ALA A 144 -0.46 -10.91 -7.56
N LEU A 145 -0.76 -9.76 -8.21
CA LEU A 145 0.26 -8.95 -8.87
C LEU A 145 1.30 -8.39 -7.89
N CYS A 146 0.87 -7.87 -6.74
CA CYS A 146 1.77 -7.35 -5.71
C CYS A 146 2.70 -8.43 -5.17
N LEU A 147 2.16 -9.61 -4.84
CA LEU A 147 2.95 -10.73 -4.32
C LEU A 147 4.03 -11.17 -5.31
N GLN A 148 3.70 -11.24 -6.61
CA GLN A 148 4.68 -11.61 -7.61
C GLN A 148 5.72 -10.53 -7.88
N LYS A 149 5.27 -9.28 -8.12
CA LYS A 149 6.12 -8.20 -8.63
C LYS A 149 6.98 -7.52 -7.57
N TYR A 150 6.47 -7.42 -6.36
CA TYR A 150 7.15 -6.68 -5.29
C TYR A 150 7.69 -7.57 -4.18
N HIS A 151 7.15 -8.80 -4.04
CA HIS A 151 7.59 -9.72 -3.00
C HIS A 151 8.23 -11.00 -3.55
N ASN A 152 8.40 -11.11 -4.89
CA ASN A 152 9.04 -12.22 -5.57
C ASN A 152 8.45 -13.62 -5.24
N TYR A 153 7.14 -13.67 -4.94
CA TYR A 153 6.47 -14.94 -4.71
C TYR A 153 6.34 -15.72 -6.02
N THR A 154 6.58 -17.03 -5.95
CA THR A 154 6.28 -17.96 -7.04
C THR A 154 4.77 -18.15 -7.19
N LEU A 155 4.31 -18.59 -8.38
CA LEU A 155 2.88 -18.89 -8.59
C LEU A 155 2.34 -19.91 -7.59
N ALA A 156 3.16 -20.88 -7.16
CA ALA A 156 2.77 -21.87 -6.17
C ALA A 156 2.54 -21.23 -4.78
N GLN A 157 3.43 -20.34 -4.35
CA GLN A 157 3.30 -19.62 -3.09
C GLN A 157 2.09 -18.66 -3.10
N ILE A 158 1.81 -18.02 -4.24
CA ILE A 158 0.63 -17.16 -4.39
C ILE A 158 -0.64 -18.01 -4.34
N ALA A 159 -0.64 -19.18 -5.00
CA ALA A 159 -1.77 -20.11 -5.00
C ALA A 159 -2.11 -20.61 -3.58
N GLU A 160 -1.07 -20.96 -2.80
CA GLU A 160 -1.21 -21.31 -1.39
C GLU A 160 -1.73 -20.13 -0.56
N HIS A 161 -1.17 -18.93 -0.76
CA HIS A 161 -1.58 -17.72 -0.03
C HIS A 161 -3.04 -17.31 -0.30
N LEU A 162 -3.48 -17.42 -1.57
CA LEU A 162 -4.84 -17.05 -2.00
C LEU A 162 -5.85 -18.21 -1.91
N ASP A 163 -5.44 -19.36 -1.40
CA ASP A 163 -6.26 -20.59 -1.36
C ASP A 163 -6.92 -20.88 -2.72
N CYS A 164 -6.07 -21.06 -3.75
CA CYS A 164 -6.52 -21.34 -5.12
C CYS A 164 -5.48 -22.16 -5.91
N THR A 165 -5.79 -22.47 -7.16
CA THR A 165 -4.85 -23.21 -8.02
C THR A 165 -3.85 -22.27 -8.70
N THR A 166 -2.68 -22.77 -9.10
CA THR A 166 -1.69 -22.02 -9.89
C THR A 166 -2.27 -21.53 -11.23
N GLY A 167 -3.18 -22.29 -11.82
CA GLY A 167 -3.92 -21.87 -13.02
C GLY A 167 -4.83 -20.66 -12.76
N ALA A 168 -5.50 -20.64 -11.59
CA ALA A 168 -6.29 -19.47 -11.20
C ALA A 168 -5.42 -18.23 -10.97
N VAL A 169 -4.23 -18.39 -10.35
CA VAL A 169 -3.26 -17.29 -10.20
C VAL A 169 -2.83 -16.75 -11.55
N ALA A 170 -2.52 -17.61 -12.52
CA ALA A 170 -2.18 -17.19 -13.88
C ALA A 170 -3.30 -16.37 -14.54
N GLY A 171 -4.56 -16.78 -14.33
CA GLY A 171 -5.75 -16.03 -14.77
C GLY A 171 -5.86 -14.66 -14.07
N LEU A 172 -5.66 -14.61 -12.75
CA LEU A 172 -5.67 -13.34 -12.00
C LEU A 172 -4.60 -12.37 -12.51
N HIS A 173 -3.39 -12.87 -12.82
CA HIS A 173 -2.31 -12.06 -13.40
C HIS A 173 -2.66 -11.55 -14.79
N ALA A 174 -3.14 -12.44 -15.68
CA ALA A 174 -3.48 -12.05 -17.05
C ALA A 174 -4.54 -10.95 -17.08
N HIS A 175 -5.65 -11.14 -16.37
CA HIS A 175 -6.74 -10.15 -16.29
C HIS A 175 -6.31 -8.87 -15.56
N GLY A 176 -5.50 -8.99 -14.49
CA GLY A 176 -4.98 -7.82 -13.78
C GLY A 176 -4.05 -6.98 -14.65
N LEU A 177 -3.14 -7.59 -15.41
CA LEU A 177 -2.25 -6.89 -16.34
C LEU A 177 -3.00 -6.27 -17.51
N GLU A 178 -4.00 -6.97 -18.07
CA GLU A 178 -4.88 -6.45 -19.12
C GLU A 178 -5.59 -5.18 -18.62
N LYS A 179 -6.18 -5.25 -17.43
CA LYS A 179 -6.87 -4.11 -16.82
C LYS A 179 -5.93 -2.94 -16.52
N LEU A 180 -4.71 -3.21 -16.06
CA LEU A 180 -3.70 -2.17 -15.85
C LEU A 180 -3.33 -1.48 -17.17
N ARG A 181 -3.17 -2.22 -18.28
CA ARG A 181 -2.91 -1.63 -19.59
C ARG A 181 -4.05 -0.73 -20.05
N GLU A 182 -5.31 -1.14 -19.84
CA GLU A 182 -6.47 -0.28 -20.13
C GLU A 182 -6.46 1.02 -19.33
N LEU A 183 -6.13 0.96 -18.02
CA LEU A 183 -6.15 2.10 -17.11
C LEU A 183 -4.98 3.06 -17.33
N LEU A 184 -3.81 2.54 -17.67
CA LEU A 184 -2.58 3.32 -17.85
C LEU A 184 -2.40 3.82 -19.28
N GLY A 185 -3.11 3.22 -20.26
CA GLY A 185 -2.91 3.49 -21.67
C GLY A 185 -1.60 2.88 -22.19
N ASP A 186 -1.19 3.23 -23.40
CA ASP A 186 0.09 2.80 -23.95
C ASP A 186 1.24 3.52 -23.20
N TRP A 187 1.83 2.77 -22.26
CA TRP A 187 3.10 3.14 -21.65
C TRP A 187 4.21 2.76 -22.63
N GLU A 188 4.70 3.71 -23.38
CA GLU A 188 5.99 3.64 -24.04
C GLU A 188 7.12 4.05 -23.09
#